data_048650c59bdf12d1edbdbeb3f46b983b
#
_entry.id   048650c59bdf12d1edbdbeb3f46b983b
#
_cell.length_a   1.000
_cell.length_b   1.000
_cell.length_c   1.000
_cell.angle_alpha   90.00
_cell.angle_beta   90.00
_cell.angle_gamma   90.00
#
_symmetry.space_group_name_H-M   'P 1'
#
loop_
_entity.id
_entity.type
_entity.pdbx_description
1 polymer ?
#
loop_
_entity_poly.entity_id
_entity_poly.type
_entity_poly.pdbx_seq_one_letter_code
_entity_poly.pdbx_strand_id
1 'polypeptide(L)'
;MKVTQPDYFDRFSCIAGACPDTCCVGWQVIPDEEHIALYESIPGELGEEIRKGIVTKDGEPTFALCEGRCCMLREDGLCKIQYALGEEALSKVCGFYPRYVTELGLLREQGLSISCPVAAGLALDRIDPVSYPTHETGEPLRYFHDIEPETILWVKKSRDEALAILQDRSQSLSSRLCSILSLIDEEEEPAPAVGEEDICSFFRKVYDLYRSLEQLRPQWGELLRSCGEKRPYILKDERLLWEHLMSYYLYKYSLRSAMDDSFETKLRLSLVHIILLRDICGKADGDPIGIVQRFAKEIEHNEDNLERLERAMEDESFSCVGLRAILSRGI
;
A
#
# COMPACT_ATOMS: atom_id res chain seq x y z
N MET A 1 9.81 -12.49 21.36
CA MET A 1 9.63 -12.30 19.91
C MET A 1 10.31 -11.01 19.49
N LYS A 2 10.89 -10.96 18.28
CA LYS A 2 11.48 -9.72 17.71
C LYS A 2 10.44 -9.00 16.89
N VAL A 3 10.26 -7.69 17.14
CA VAL A 3 9.36 -6.81 16.40
C VAL A 3 10.21 -5.77 15.68
N THR A 4 9.99 -5.64 14.37
CA THR A 4 10.59 -4.61 13.54
C THR A 4 9.49 -3.66 13.06
N GLN A 5 9.76 -2.36 13.06
CA GLN A 5 8.80 -1.33 12.63
C GLN A 5 9.54 -0.12 12.02
N PRO A 6 8.91 0.66 11.14
CA PRO A 6 9.51 1.92 10.70
C PRO A 6 9.61 2.93 11.85
N ASP A 7 10.63 3.77 11.81
CA ASP A 7 10.95 4.76 12.85
C ASP A 7 9.86 5.82 13.11
N TYR A 8 8.90 5.91 12.22
CA TYR A 8 7.74 6.80 12.36
C TYR A 8 6.48 6.10 12.92
N PHE A 9 6.53 4.79 13.18
CA PHE A 9 5.35 4.00 13.57
C PHE A 9 4.64 4.54 14.81
N ASP A 10 5.41 4.83 15.87
CA ASP A 10 4.86 5.31 17.14
C ASP A 10 4.44 6.79 17.12
N ARG A 11 4.72 7.50 16.02
CA ARG A 11 4.27 8.89 15.82
C ARG A 11 2.85 8.99 15.30
N PHE A 12 2.24 7.87 14.91
CA PHE A 12 0.89 7.88 14.37
C PHE A 12 -0.15 8.17 15.45
N SER A 13 -1.01 9.14 15.16
CA SER A 13 -2.24 9.44 15.91
C SER A 13 -3.36 9.77 14.92
N CYS A 14 -4.52 9.14 15.10
CA CYS A 14 -5.68 9.43 14.26
C CYS A 14 -6.18 10.86 14.52
N ILE A 15 -6.43 11.62 13.44
CA ILE A 15 -6.94 13.00 13.50
C ILE A 15 -8.47 13.07 13.42
N ALA A 16 -9.13 11.92 13.47
CA ALA A 16 -10.59 11.78 13.58
C ALA A 16 -11.35 12.65 12.56
N GLY A 17 -12.27 13.51 13.02
CA GLY A 17 -13.09 14.38 12.16
C GLY A 17 -12.31 15.39 11.31
N ALA A 18 -11.03 15.65 11.60
CA ALA A 18 -10.19 16.50 10.77
C ALA A 18 -9.56 15.75 9.57
N CYS A 19 -9.83 14.44 9.43
CA CYS A 19 -9.25 13.63 8.35
C CYS A 19 -9.83 14.01 6.99
N PRO A 20 -9.00 14.39 6.00
CA PRO A 20 -9.48 14.76 4.66
C PRO A 20 -9.98 13.57 3.85
N ASP A 21 -9.60 12.35 4.24
CA ASP A 21 -10.01 11.11 3.57
C ASP A 21 -10.23 9.99 4.58
N THR A 22 -11.42 10.01 5.21
CA THR A 22 -11.77 9.07 6.28
C THR A 22 -11.70 7.61 5.83
N CYS A 23 -11.25 6.72 6.74
CA CYS A 23 -11.28 5.27 6.56
C CYS A 23 -12.69 4.66 6.55
N CYS A 24 -13.73 5.43 6.85
CA CYS A 24 -15.13 5.00 6.82
C CYS A 24 -15.78 5.16 5.42
N VAL A 25 -14.99 5.32 4.37
CA VAL A 25 -15.47 5.49 2.98
C VAL A 25 -14.66 4.61 2.04
N GLY A 26 -15.36 3.88 1.17
CA GLY A 26 -14.79 3.15 0.05
C GLY A 26 -14.76 1.64 0.22
N TRP A 27 -14.64 1.09 1.41
CA TRP A 27 -14.59 -0.36 1.62
C TRP A 27 -15.52 -0.84 2.73
N GLN A 28 -15.78 -2.15 2.70
CA GLN A 28 -16.56 -2.81 3.73
C GLN A 28 -15.72 -3.05 4.99
N VAL A 29 -16.36 -2.94 6.13
CA VAL A 29 -15.78 -3.25 7.44
C VAL A 29 -16.53 -4.45 8.02
N ILE A 30 -15.81 -5.53 8.27
CA ILE A 30 -16.33 -6.74 8.92
C ILE A 30 -15.96 -6.65 10.40
N PRO A 31 -16.93 -6.42 11.30
CA PRO A 31 -16.68 -6.44 12.74
C PRO A 31 -16.32 -7.86 13.19
N ASP A 32 -15.39 -7.98 14.11
CA ASP A 32 -15.05 -9.25 14.72
C ASP A 32 -16.14 -9.71 15.71
N GLU A 33 -16.18 -11.01 16.01
CA GLU A 33 -17.22 -11.66 16.85
C GLU A 33 -17.36 -11.00 18.23
N GLU A 34 -16.25 -10.62 18.85
CA GLU A 34 -16.24 -9.99 20.15
C GLU A 34 -16.99 -8.65 20.14
N HIS A 35 -16.75 -7.84 19.09
CA HIS A 35 -17.42 -6.55 18.92
C HIS A 35 -18.88 -6.71 18.46
N ILE A 36 -19.20 -7.74 17.69
CA ILE A 36 -20.61 -8.06 17.38
C ILE A 36 -21.37 -8.35 18.67
N ALA A 37 -20.83 -9.21 19.53
CA ALA A 37 -21.45 -9.49 20.84
C ALA A 37 -21.58 -8.24 21.73
N LEU A 38 -20.54 -7.37 21.71
CA LEU A 38 -20.62 -6.08 22.39
C LEU A 38 -21.76 -5.22 21.83
N TYR A 39 -21.87 -5.09 20.52
CA TYR A 39 -22.92 -4.27 19.85
C TYR A 39 -24.33 -4.80 20.09
N GLU A 40 -24.51 -6.10 20.21
CA GLU A 40 -25.76 -6.73 20.59
C GLU A 40 -26.18 -6.35 22.02
N SER A 41 -25.23 -6.16 22.93
CA SER A 41 -25.48 -5.84 24.33
C SER A 41 -25.81 -4.36 24.59
N ILE A 42 -25.52 -3.45 23.62
CA ILE A 42 -25.73 -2.01 23.80
C ILE A 42 -27.23 -1.69 23.83
N PRO A 43 -27.74 -1.09 24.92
CA PRO A 43 -29.14 -0.74 25.02
C PRO A 43 -29.47 0.58 24.29
N GLY A 44 -30.77 0.80 24.08
CA GLY A 44 -31.29 2.07 23.57
C GLY A 44 -31.08 2.28 22.07
N GLU A 45 -31.34 3.52 21.65
CA GLU A 45 -31.38 3.90 20.24
C GLU A 45 -30.08 3.65 19.50
N LEU A 46 -28.94 3.96 20.12
CA LEU A 46 -27.63 3.70 19.53
C LEU A 46 -27.40 2.22 19.25
N GLY A 47 -27.71 1.34 20.22
CA GLY A 47 -27.57 -0.11 20.04
C GLY A 47 -28.46 -0.64 18.93
N GLU A 48 -29.70 -0.13 18.81
CA GLU A 48 -30.58 -0.48 17.71
C GLU A 48 -30.04 0.00 16.35
N GLU A 49 -29.46 1.19 16.30
CA GLU A 49 -28.86 1.75 15.09
C GLU A 49 -27.66 0.92 14.64
N ILE A 50 -26.76 0.55 15.57
CA ILE A 50 -25.60 -0.29 15.27
C ILE A 50 -26.05 -1.66 14.72
N ARG A 51 -26.99 -2.33 15.41
CA ARG A 51 -27.51 -3.65 14.96
C ARG A 51 -28.19 -3.57 13.58
N LYS A 52 -28.95 -2.52 13.29
CA LYS A 52 -29.55 -2.29 11.96
C LYS A 52 -28.50 -1.99 10.90
N GLY A 53 -27.37 -1.40 11.30
CA GLY A 53 -26.26 -1.07 10.44
C GLY A 53 -25.38 -2.27 10.09
N ILE A 54 -25.48 -3.38 10.82
CA ILE A 54 -24.76 -4.63 10.51
C ILE A 54 -25.67 -5.48 9.62
N VAL A 55 -25.23 -5.75 8.40
CA VAL A 55 -25.91 -6.57 7.41
C VAL A 55 -25.06 -7.78 7.03
N THR A 56 -25.67 -8.83 6.50
CA THR A 56 -24.91 -9.95 5.96
C THR A 56 -24.65 -9.71 4.47
N LYS A 57 -23.37 -9.69 4.09
CA LYS A 57 -22.95 -9.64 2.70
C LYS A 57 -21.89 -10.72 2.46
N ASP A 58 -22.06 -11.50 1.38
CA ASP A 58 -21.19 -12.62 1.02
C ASP A 58 -21.01 -13.66 2.15
N GLY A 59 -22.01 -13.77 3.04
CA GLY A 59 -22.00 -14.67 4.20
C GLY A 59 -21.38 -14.08 5.47
N GLU A 60 -20.81 -12.87 5.41
CA GLU A 60 -20.13 -12.22 6.52
C GLU A 60 -20.92 -11.03 7.06
N PRO A 61 -20.93 -10.82 8.42
CA PRO A 61 -21.50 -9.62 9.02
C PRO A 61 -20.64 -8.41 8.66
N THR A 62 -21.24 -7.39 8.09
CA THR A 62 -20.52 -6.19 7.65
C THR A 62 -21.32 -4.93 7.96
N PHE A 63 -20.64 -3.81 8.23
CA PHE A 63 -21.32 -2.53 8.30
C PHE A 63 -21.83 -2.14 6.91
N ALA A 64 -23.13 -1.79 6.85
CA ALA A 64 -23.76 -1.34 5.62
C ALA A 64 -23.09 -0.06 5.10
N LEU A 65 -22.97 0.03 3.77
CA LEU A 65 -22.53 1.23 3.09
C LEU A 65 -23.73 1.97 2.51
N CYS A 66 -23.89 3.25 2.89
CA CYS A 66 -24.84 4.18 2.31
C CYS A 66 -24.05 5.12 1.38
N GLU A 67 -24.28 5.03 0.07
CA GLU A 67 -23.54 5.81 -0.94
C GLU A 67 -22.00 5.68 -0.79
N GLY A 68 -21.51 4.45 -0.52
CA GLY A 68 -20.09 4.17 -0.32
C GLY A 68 -19.52 4.61 1.04
N ARG A 69 -20.37 5.08 1.97
CA ARG A 69 -19.98 5.52 3.31
C ARG A 69 -20.51 4.53 4.36
N CYS A 70 -19.69 4.23 5.36
CA CYS A 70 -20.13 3.41 6.49
C CYS A 70 -21.37 4.06 7.16
N CYS A 71 -22.38 3.27 7.44
CA CYS A 71 -23.62 3.74 8.11
C CYS A 71 -23.36 4.33 9.51
N MET A 72 -22.23 4.01 10.13
CA MET A 72 -21.79 4.59 11.40
C MET A 72 -21.05 5.92 11.24
N LEU A 73 -20.83 6.41 10.03
CA LEU A 73 -20.16 7.70 9.79
C LEU A 73 -21.18 8.85 9.91
N ARG A 74 -20.89 9.79 10.79
CA ARG A 74 -21.64 11.03 10.98
C ARG A 74 -21.33 12.07 9.90
N GLU A 75 -22.13 13.11 9.82
CA GLU A 75 -21.92 14.24 8.91
C GLU A 75 -20.64 15.04 9.23
N ASP A 76 -20.25 15.08 10.52
CA ASP A 76 -19.02 15.74 10.98
C ASP A 76 -17.74 14.90 10.78
N GLY A 77 -17.84 13.74 10.09
CA GLY A 77 -16.72 12.87 9.78
C GLY A 77 -16.28 11.95 10.93
N LEU A 78 -17.00 11.95 12.06
CA LEU A 78 -16.72 11.06 13.19
C LEU A 78 -17.54 9.76 13.11
N CYS A 79 -16.97 8.68 13.64
CA CYS A 79 -17.71 7.43 13.83
C CYS A 79 -18.69 7.58 15.00
N LYS A 80 -19.97 7.19 14.85
CA LYS A 80 -20.97 7.20 15.91
C LYS A 80 -20.57 6.33 17.10
N ILE A 81 -19.99 5.15 16.83
CA ILE A 81 -19.53 4.22 17.87
C ILE A 81 -18.39 4.89 18.66
N GLN A 82 -17.37 5.40 17.98
CA GLN A 82 -16.24 6.06 18.65
C GLN A 82 -16.68 7.29 19.45
N TYR A 83 -17.59 8.10 18.88
CA TYR A 83 -18.07 9.30 19.53
C TYR A 83 -18.85 9.02 20.81
N ALA A 84 -19.69 8.00 20.82
CA ALA A 84 -20.59 7.70 21.92
C ALA A 84 -19.99 6.75 22.97
N LEU A 85 -19.12 5.81 22.55
CA LEU A 85 -18.64 4.72 23.38
C LEU A 85 -17.10 4.70 23.54
N GLY A 86 -16.37 5.54 22.81
CA GLY A 86 -14.92 5.60 22.86
C GLY A 86 -14.23 4.67 21.84
N GLU A 87 -12.91 4.75 21.81
CA GLU A 87 -12.08 3.99 20.85
C GLU A 87 -12.11 2.49 21.13
N GLU A 88 -12.25 2.08 22.40
CA GLU A 88 -12.30 0.68 22.80
C GLU A 88 -13.53 -0.08 22.29
N ALA A 89 -14.59 0.64 21.89
CA ALA A 89 -15.78 0.04 21.29
C ALA A 89 -15.68 -0.11 19.77
N LEU A 90 -14.60 0.36 19.14
CA LEU A 90 -14.37 0.13 17.71
C LEU A 90 -14.01 -1.33 17.46
N SER A 91 -14.59 -1.94 16.42
CA SER A 91 -14.15 -3.28 15.99
C SER A 91 -12.65 -3.30 15.75
N LYS A 92 -12.03 -4.48 15.90
CA LYS A 92 -10.57 -4.63 15.80
C LYS A 92 -10.01 -4.04 14.51
N VAL A 93 -10.68 -4.25 13.38
CA VAL A 93 -10.23 -3.70 12.10
C VAL A 93 -10.27 -2.16 12.09
N CYS A 94 -11.29 -1.53 12.68
CA CYS A 94 -11.39 -0.08 12.76
C CYS A 94 -10.38 0.54 13.74
N GLY A 95 -10.21 -0.06 14.91
CA GLY A 95 -9.27 0.42 15.95
C GLY A 95 -7.79 0.18 15.56
N PHE A 96 -7.53 -0.86 14.77
CA PHE A 96 -6.18 -1.21 14.34
C PHE A 96 -5.70 -0.40 13.12
N TYR A 97 -6.59 -0.08 12.19
CA TYR A 97 -6.24 0.71 10.99
C TYR A 97 -5.59 2.05 11.36
N PRO A 98 -4.54 2.49 10.68
CA PRO A 98 -3.93 1.96 9.47
C PRO A 98 -2.78 0.97 9.72
N ARG A 99 -2.67 0.41 10.89
CA ARG A 99 -1.60 -0.54 11.22
C ARG A 99 -1.80 -1.83 10.44
N TYR A 100 -0.69 -2.47 10.07
CA TYR A 100 -0.65 -3.84 9.57
C TYR A 100 0.45 -4.62 10.27
N VAL A 101 0.32 -5.93 10.30
CA VAL A 101 1.28 -6.85 10.92
C VAL A 101 1.50 -8.04 10.00
N THR A 102 2.75 -8.43 9.84
CA THR A 102 3.17 -9.71 9.23
C THR A 102 3.98 -10.48 10.25
N GLU A 103 3.59 -11.72 10.53
CA GLU A 103 4.28 -12.61 11.47
C GLU A 103 4.75 -13.86 10.75
N LEU A 104 6.06 -14.14 10.76
CA LEU A 104 6.66 -15.35 10.22
C LEU A 104 7.71 -15.89 11.18
N GLY A 105 7.56 -17.15 11.60
CA GLY A 105 8.41 -17.76 12.61
C GLY A 105 8.39 -16.94 13.91
N LEU A 106 9.57 -16.48 14.36
CA LEU A 106 9.69 -15.63 15.55
C LEU A 106 9.81 -14.14 15.25
N LEU A 107 9.51 -13.74 14.01
CA LEU A 107 9.58 -12.37 13.56
C LEU A 107 8.18 -11.77 13.44
N ARG A 108 8.05 -10.53 13.89
CA ARG A 108 6.89 -9.68 13.61
C ARG A 108 7.39 -8.42 12.93
N GLU A 109 6.83 -8.10 11.81
CA GLU A 109 6.97 -6.79 11.19
C GLU A 109 5.64 -6.07 11.22
N GLN A 110 5.67 -4.81 11.65
CA GLN A 110 4.47 -3.98 11.70
C GLN A 110 4.73 -2.63 11.05
N GLY A 111 3.70 -2.06 10.45
CA GLY A 111 3.81 -0.78 9.76
C GLY A 111 2.47 -0.06 9.69
N LEU A 112 2.48 1.08 8.98
CA LEU A 112 1.30 1.91 8.76
C LEU A 112 0.99 1.94 7.27
N SER A 113 -0.25 1.61 6.88
CA SER A 113 -0.70 1.71 5.49
C SER A 113 -0.80 3.17 5.07
N ILE A 114 -0.13 3.52 3.98
CA ILE A 114 -0.17 4.87 3.40
C ILE A 114 -1.50 5.21 2.73
N SER A 115 -2.47 4.31 2.73
CA SER A 115 -3.87 4.61 2.41
C SER A 115 -4.52 5.56 3.41
N CYS A 116 -3.94 5.70 4.62
CA CYS A 116 -4.29 6.73 5.60
C CYS A 116 -3.50 8.02 5.34
N PRO A 117 -4.15 9.20 5.23
CA PRO A 117 -3.46 10.47 4.97
C PRO A 117 -2.36 10.80 5.99
N VAL A 118 -2.59 10.53 7.28
CA VAL A 118 -1.60 10.77 8.33
C VAL A 118 -0.41 9.83 8.18
N ALA A 119 -0.66 8.55 7.93
CA ALA A 119 0.40 7.58 7.71
C ALA A 119 1.21 7.90 6.45
N ALA A 120 0.54 8.33 5.36
CA ALA A 120 1.20 8.78 4.13
C ALA A 120 2.12 9.99 4.40
N GLY A 121 1.64 11.00 5.13
CA GLY A 121 2.47 12.13 5.54
C GLY A 121 3.70 11.71 6.35
N LEU A 122 3.52 10.84 7.36
CA LEU A 122 4.63 10.35 8.19
C LEU A 122 5.67 9.55 7.41
N ALA A 123 5.22 8.73 6.46
CA ALA A 123 6.09 7.86 5.66
C ALA A 123 6.81 8.62 4.53
N LEU A 124 6.13 9.57 3.87
CA LEU A 124 6.53 10.12 2.58
C LEU A 124 7.03 11.57 2.65
N ASP A 125 6.53 12.38 3.62
CA ASP A 125 6.94 13.78 3.79
C ASP A 125 8.10 13.88 4.79
N ARG A 126 9.28 13.43 4.37
CA ARG A 126 10.47 13.42 5.20
C ARG A 126 11.74 13.60 4.38
N ILE A 127 12.81 14.04 5.05
CA ILE A 127 14.14 14.23 4.44
C ILE A 127 15.03 13.01 4.70
N ASP A 128 15.03 12.51 5.94
CA ASP A 128 15.89 11.39 6.33
C ASP A 128 15.38 10.06 5.79
N PRO A 129 16.28 9.15 5.39
CA PRO A 129 15.91 7.79 5.03
C PRO A 129 15.11 7.11 6.14
N VAL A 130 14.18 6.24 5.77
CA VAL A 130 13.43 5.43 6.73
C VAL A 130 14.35 4.39 7.35
N SER A 131 14.35 4.28 8.68
CA SER A 131 15.00 3.19 9.39
C SER A 131 13.97 2.23 10.00
N TYR A 132 14.40 0.98 10.19
CA TYR A 132 13.54 -0.09 10.67
C TYR A 132 14.12 -0.73 11.94
N PRO A 133 14.03 -0.04 13.09
CA PRO A 133 14.52 -0.56 14.35
C PRO A 133 13.79 -1.84 14.76
N THR A 134 14.55 -2.77 15.36
CA THR A 134 14.04 -4.01 15.91
C THR A 134 14.17 -3.99 17.42
N HIS A 135 13.12 -4.39 18.12
CA HIS A 135 13.09 -4.54 19.57
C HIS A 135 12.52 -5.90 19.98
N GLU A 136 12.78 -6.30 21.20
CA GLU A 136 12.20 -7.52 21.76
C GLU A 136 10.91 -7.22 22.53
N THR A 137 9.92 -8.08 22.38
CA THR A 137 8.66 -8.00 23.10
C THR A 137 8.35 -9.33 23.78
N GLY A 138 7.66 -9.27 24.92
CA GLY A 138 7.11 -10.43 25.61
C GLY A 138 5.78 -10.94 25.03
N GLU A 139 5.23 -10.26 24.02
CA GLU A 139 3.96 -10.67 23.41
C GLU A 139 4.08 -12.03 22.70
N PRO A 140 3.04 -12.88 22.79
CA PRO A 140 3.00 -14.13 22.04
C PRO A 140 2.83 -13.87 20.54
N LEU A 141 3.24 -14.84 19.72
CA LEU A 141 2.87 -14.89 18.31
C LEU A 141 1.34 -15.03 18.18
N ARG A 142 0.77 -14.31 17.22
CA ARG A 142 -0.65 -14.38 16.88
C ARG A 142 -0.92 -15.43 15.81
N TYR A 143 0.03 -15.57 14.89
CA TYR A 143 -0.05 -16.47 13.74
C TYR A 143 1.23 -17.28 13.62
N PHE A 144 1.09 -18.55 13.29
CA PHE A 144 2.21 -19.42 12.97
C PHE A 144 2.08 -19.86 11.51
N HIS A 145 3.12 -19.58 10.73
CA HIS A 145 3.26 -20.07 9.36
C HIS A 145 4.46 -21.00 9.31
N ASP A 146 4.26 -22.18 8.73
CA ASP A 146 5.32 -23.18 8.52
C ASP A 146 6.07 -22.84 7.24
N ILE A 147 7.04 -21.92 7.35
CA ILE A 147 7.89 -21.46 6.25
C ILE A 147 9.33 -21.77 6.61
N GLU A 148 10.08 -22.30 5.66
CA GLU A 148 11.50 -22.62 5.83
C GLU A 148 12.28 -21.38 6.29
N PRO A 149 13.07 -21.49 7.37
CA PRO A 149 13.83 -20.34 7.89
C PRO A 149 14.79 -19.73 6.87
N GLU A 150 15.32 -20.54 5.95
CA GLU A 150 16.20 -20.09 4.87
C GLU A 150 15.49 -19.12 3.93
N THR A 151 14.21 -19.38 3.59
CA THR A 151 13.40 -18.49 2.74
C THR A 151 13.19 -17.13 3.42
N ILE A 152 12.86 -17.14 4.71
CA ILE A 152 12.68 -15.91 5.49
C ILE A 152 13.99 -15.11 5.53
N LEU A 153 15.12 -15.79 5.76
CA LEU A 153 16.44 -15.15 5.81
C LEU A 153 16.85 -14.58 4.46
N TRP A 154 16.60 -15.31 3.39
CA TRP A 154 16.89 -14.86 2.02
C TRP A 154 16.09 -13.60 1.68
N VAL A 155 14.77 -13.61 1.88
CA VAL A 155 13.90 -12.45 1.62
C VAL A 155 14.33 -11.23 2.43
N LYS A 156 14.64 -11.42 3.73
CA LYS A 156 15.15 -10.32 4.57
C LYS A 156 16.46 -9.75 4.05
N LYS A 157 17.42 -10.61 3.72
CA LYS A 157 18.73 -10.19 3.18
C LYS A 157 18.56 -9.41 1.88
N SER A 158 17.78 -9.93 0.94
CA SER A 158 17.50 -9.29 -0.36
C SER A 158 16.83 -7.92 -0.18
N ARG A 159 15.87 -7.82 0.73
CA ARG A 159 15.25 -6.55 1.07
C ARG A 159 16.23 -5.56 1.69
N ASP A 160 17.02 -5.99 2.66
CA ASP A 160 17.96 -5.12 3.37
C ASP A 160 19.04 -4.59 2.40
N GLU A 161 19.46 -5.41 1.43
CA GLU A 161 20.36 -5.02 0.34
C GLU A 161 19.67 -4.02 -0.62
N ALA A 162 18.42 -4.28 -1.00
CA ALA A 162 17.62 -3.36 -1.82
C ALA A 162 17.43 -1.99 -1.13
N LEU A 163 17.18 -1.98 0.19
CA LEU A 163 17.08 -0.74 0.97
C LEU A 163 18.42 0.01 1.02
N ALA A 164 19.55 -0.69 1.17
CA ALA A 164 20.88 -0.07 1.16
C ALA A 164 21.18 0.59 -0.20
N ILE A 165 20.88 -0.09 -1.31
CA ILE A 165 21.01 0.46 -2.66
C ILE A 165 20.09 1.67 -2.82
N LEU A 166 18.82 1.55 -2.39
CA LEU A 166 17.83 2.62 -2.53
C LEU A 166 18.24 3.90 -1.80
N GLN A 167 18.89 3.77 -0.65
CA GLN A 167 19.28 4.91 0.20
C GLN A 167 20.66 5.50 -0.16
N ASP A 168 21.38 4.93 -1.14
CA ASP A 168 22.62 5.53 -1.65
C ASP A 168 22.31 6.73 -2.56
N ARG A 169 22.11 7.87 -1.95
CA ARG A 169 21.80 9.15 -2.64
C ARG A 169 22.95 9.73 -3.44
N SER A 170 24.10 9.08 -3.50
CA SER A 170 25.19 9.44 -4.42
C SER A 170 24.83 9.12 -5.88
N GLN A 171 23.85 8.23 -6.09
CA GLN A 171 23.35 7.80 -7.38
C GLN A 171 21.97 8.43 -7.67
N SER A 172 21.64 8.59 -8.96
CA SER A 172 20.29 8.98 -9.36
C SER A 172 19.26 7.93 -8.92
N LEU A 173 18.00 8.35 -8.69
CA LEU A 173 16.94 7.42 -8.33
C LEU A 173 16.80 6.30 -9.38
N SER A 174 16.79 6.64 -10.66
CA SER A 174 16.67 5.64 -11.73
C SER A 174 17.82 4.62 -11.73
N SER A 175 19.07 5.05 -11.46
CA SER A 175 20.20 4.13 -11.29
C SER A 175 20.00 3.18 -10.11
N ARG A 176 19.54 3.71 -8.97
CA ARG A 176 19.26 2.90 -7.78
C ARG A 176 18.16 1.87 -8.03
N LEU A 177 17.08 2.25 -8.70
CA LEU A 177 15.98 1.35 -9.05
C LEU A 177 16.44 0.27 -10.06
N CYS A 178 17.28 0.62 -11.03
CA CYS A 178 17.91 -0.38 -11.91
C CYS A 178 18.80 -1.36 -11.15
N SER A 179 19.61 -0.88 -10.20
CA SER A 179 20.46 -1.74 -9.38
C SER A 179 19.66 -2.69 -8.47
N ILE A 180 18.50 -2.24 -8.00
CA ILE A 180 17.57 -3.10 -7.24
C ILE A 180 17.01 -4.23 -8.12
N LEU A 181 16.70 -3.96 -9.39
CA LEU A 181 16.27 -4.99 -10.34
C LEU A 181 17.36 -6.06 -10.56
N SER A 182 18.64 -5.68 -10.51
CA SER A 182 19.74 -6.64 -10.65
C SER A 182 19.86 -7.64 -9.49
N LEU A 183 19.20 -7.39 -8.35
CA LEU A 183 19.14 -8.36 -7.24
C LEU A 183 18.26 -9.58 -7.54
N ILE A 184 17.36 -9.47 -8.52
CA ILE A 184 16.41 -10.52 -8.90
C ILE A 184 16.56 -10.98 -10.35
N ASP A 185 17.51 -10.42 -11.08
CA ASP A 185 17.77 -10.70 -12.49
C ASP A 185 19.04 -11.52 -12.62
N GLU A 186 18.89 -12.84 -12.65
CA GLU A 186 20.03 -13.77 -12.71
C GLU A 186 20.81 -13.69 -14.06
N GLU A 187 20.14 -13.25 -15.13
CA GLU A 187 20.69 -13.24 -16.47
C GLU A 187 21.47 -11.97 -16.81
N GLU A 188 21.29 -10.90 -16.02
CA GLU A 188 21.95 -9.58 -16.20
C GLU A 188 21.93 -9.06 -17.66
N GLU A 189 20.85 -9.35 -18.39
CA GLU A 189 20.74 -8.91 -19.77
C GLU A 189 20.77 -7.38 -19.87
N PRO A 190 21.56 -6.82 -20.82
CA PRO A 190 21.60 -5.39 -21.01
C PRO A 190 20.24 -4.88 -21.48
N ALA A 191 19.77 -3.81 -20.85
CA ALA A 191 18.52 -3.18 -21.24
C ALA A 191 18.60 -2.69 -22.71
N PRO A 192 17.61 -3.02 -23.56
CA PRO A 192 17.58 -2.53 -24.93
C PRO A 192 17.38 -1.02 -24.93
N ALA A 193 17.90 -0.37 -25.98
CA ALA A 193 17.60 1.05 -26.20
C ALA A 193 16.12 1.18 -26.60
N VAL A 194 15.36 1.97 -25.82
CA VAL A 194 13.93 2.25 -26.11
C VAL A 194 13.74 3.64 -26.68
N GLY A 195 12.90 3.72 -27.71
CA GLY A 195 12.48 4.97 -28.33
C GLY A 195 11.25 5.57 -27.62
N GLU A 196 10.81 6.74 -28.12
CA GLU A 196 9.62 7.42 -27.59
C GLU A 196 8.34 6.58 -27.80
N GLU A 197 8.26 5.82 -28.89
CA GLU A 197 7.12 4.97 -29.20
C GLU A 197 7.00 3.80 -28.24
N ASP A 198 8.13 3.20 -27.87
CA ASP A 198 8.19 2.10 -26.89
C ASP A 198 7.72 2.60 -25.50
N ILE A 199 8.18 3.78 -25.11
CA ILE A 199 7.76 4.42 -23.84
C ILE A 199 6.24 4.69 -23.87
N CYS A 200 5.73 5.26 -24.96
CA CYS A 200 4.28 5.50 -25.10
C CYS A 200 3.48 4.18 -25.06
N SER A 201 4.00 3.12 -25.67
CA SER A 201 3.38 1.80 -25.66
C SER A 201 3.35 1.21 -24.26
N PHE A 202 4.46 1.30 -23.53
CA PHE A 202 4.55 0.86 -22.12
C PHE A 202 3.51 1.58 -21.25
N PHE A 203 3.48 2.91 -21.28
CA PHE A 203 2.53 3.67 -20.47
C PHE A 203 1.07 3.40 -20.86
N ARG A 204 0.77 3.22 -22.13
CA ARG A 204 -0.57 2.81 -22.58
C ARG A 204 -0.97 1.50 -21.91
N LYS A 205 -0.09 0.49 -21.95
CA LYS A 205 -0.32 -0.82 -21.32
C LYS A 205 -0.53 -0.68 -19.80
N VAL A 206 0.30 0.11 -19.12
CA VAL A 206 0.15 0.38 -17.69
C VAL A 206 -1.21 1.04 -17.40
N TYR A 207 -1.56 2.11 -18.08
CA TYR A 207 -2.84 2.79 -17.86
C TYR A 207 -4.04 1.91 -18.17
N ASP A 208 -3.98 1.09 -19.23
CA ASP A 208 -5.06 0.13 -19.58
C ASP A 208 -5.23 -0.92 -18.47
N LEU A 209 -4.13 -1.43 -17.92
CA LEU A 209 -4.15 -2.35 -16.79
C LEU A 209 -4.86 -1.72 -15.58
N TYR A 210 -4.41 -0.55 -15.13
CA TYR A 210 -4.98 0.08 -13.92
C TYR A 210 -6.42 0.58 -14.12
N ARG A 211 -6.81 0.98 -15.33
CA ARG A 211 -8.21 1.31 -15.65
C ARG A 211 -9.14 0.09 -15.66
N SER A 212 -8.59 -1.09 -15.89
CA SER A 212 -9.36 -2.34 -15.89
C SER A 212 -9.65 -2.90 -14.49
N LEU A 213 -8.99 -2.36 -13.45
CA LEU A 213 -9.19 -2.76 -12.06
C LEU A 213 -10.53 -2.24 -11.51
N GLU A 214 -11.03 -2.90 -10.47
CA GLU A 214 -12.13 -2.35 -9.69
C GLU A 214 -11.70 -1.04 -9.03
N GLN A 215 -12.55 -0.03 -9.08
CA GLN A 215 -12.27 1.30 -8.57
C GLN A 215 -13.23 1.62 -7.42
N LEU A 216 -12.68 2.08 -6.30
CA LEU A 216 -13.47 2.51 -5.15
C LEU A 216 -14.20 3.84 -5.44
N ARG A 217 -13.57 4.70 -6.26
CA ARG A 217 -14.09 6.05 -6.54
C ARG A 217 -14.02 6.40 -8.02
N PRO A 218 -15.11 6.95 -8.60
CA PRO A 218 -15.14 7.40 -10.00
C PRO A 218 -14.03 8.40 -10.34
N GLN A 219 -13.67 9.29 -9.39
CA GLN A 219 -12.63 10.32 -9.57
C GLN A 219 -11.26 9.72 -9.83
N TRP A 220 -10.96 8.53 -9.30
CA TRP A 220 -9.72 7.83 -9.59
C TRP A 220 -9.67 7.38 -11.05
N GLY A 221 -10.76 6.82 -11.57
CA GLY A 221 -10.87 6.44 -12.97
C GLY A 221 -10.80 7.63 -13.93
N GLU A 222 -11.35 8.77 -13.56
CA GLU A 222 -11.23 10.01 -14.33
C GLU A 222 -9.78 10.49 -14.37
N LEU A 223 -9.06 10.43 -13.25
CA LEU A 223 -7.65 10.77 -13.15
C LEU A 223 -6.80 9.88 -14.07
N LEU A 224 -6.97 8.55 -13.99
CA LEU A 224 -6.28 7.59 -14.83
C LEU A 224 -6.55 7.83 -16.31
N ARG A 225 -7.79 8.15 -16.68
CA ARG A 225 -8.16 8.45 -18.08
C ARG A 225 -7.49 9.73 -18.56
N SER A 226 -7.64 10.80 -17.79
CA SER A 226 -7.07 12.12 -18.13
C SER A 226 -5.54 12.09 -18.25
N CYS A 227 -4.84 11.37 -17.38
CA CYS A 227 -3.39 11.23 -17.44
C CYS A 227 -2.94 10.29 -18.55
N GLY A 228 -3.66 9.18 -18.81
CA GLY A 228 -3.33 8.20 -19.83
C GLY A 228 -3.47 8.73 -21.27
N GLU A 229 -4.29 9.74 -21.49
CA GLU A 229 -4.44 10.42 -22.81
C GLU A 229 -3.31 11.40 -23.10
N LYS A 230 -2.54 11.81 -22.10
CA LYS A 230 -1.40 12.73 -22.25
C LYS A 230 -0.12 11.95 -22.60
N ARG A 231 0.84 12.61 -23.26
CA ARG A 231 2.18 12.01 -23.45
C ARG A 231 2.82 11.68 -22.10
N PRO A 232 3.64 10.61 -22.04
CA PRO A 232 4.37 10.25 -20.81
C PRO A 232 5.22 11.41 -20.29
N TYR A 233 5.26 11.55 -18.97
CA TYR A 233 6.05 12.54 -18.28
C TYR A 233 7.48 12.02 -18.11
N ILE A 234 8.42 12.50 -18.92
CA ILE A 234 9.81 12.02 -18.99
C ILE A 234 10.78 13.03 -18.33
N LEU A 235 10.35 13.73 -17.31
CA LEU A 235 11.25 14.61 -16.58
C LEU A 235 11.87 13.89 -15.39
N LYS A 236 13.17 14.16 -15.15
CA LYS A 236 13.87 13.65 -13.98
C LYS A 236 13.21 14.19 -12.70
N ASP A 237 12.49 13.31 -12.02
CA ASP A 237 11.85 13.62 -10.75
C ASP A 237 12.62 12.91 -9.64
N GLU A 238 13.50 13.64 -8.98
CA GLU A 238 14.38 13.18 -7.91
C GLU A 238 13.81 13.49 -6.51
N ARG A 239 12.49 13.73 -6.37
CA ARG A 239 11.86 13.94 -5.06
C ARG A 239 12.08 12.75 -4.16
N LEU A 240 12.41 12.99 -2.89
CA LEU A 240 12.63 11.95 -1.87
C LEU A 240 11.38 11.09 -1.62
N LEU A 241 10.22 11.62 -1.95
CA LEU A 241 8.95 10.89 -1.97
C LEU A 241 9.07 9.49 -2.62
N TRP A 242 9.77 9.39 -3.77
CA TRP A 242 9.88 8.13 -4.51
C TRP A 242 10.79 7.12 -3.83
N GLU A 243 11.87 7.59 -3.19
CA GLU A 243 12.72 6.76 -2.35
C GLU A 243 11.93 6.21 -1.16
N HIS A 244 11.17 7.07 -0.47
CA HIS A 244 10.38 6.67 0.67
C HIS A 244 9.23 5.74 0.29
N LEU A 245 8.59 5.96 -0.86
CA LEU A 245 7.55 5.07 -1.38
C LEU A 245 8.11 3.69 -1.73
N MET A 246 9.29 3.63 -2.37
CA MET A 246 9.93 2.33 -2.63
C MET A 246 10.34 1.64 -1.31
N SER A 247 10.88 2.38 -0.32
CA SER A 247 11.17 1.84 1.02
C SER A 247 9.92 1.25 1.68
N TYR A 248 8.79 1.94 1.56
CA TYR A 248 7.51 1.46 2.07
C TYR A 248 7.09 0.14 1.40
N TYR A 249 7.17 0.03 0.08
CA TYR A 249 6.81 -1.19 -0.64
C TYR A 249 7.75 -2.35 -0.32
N LEU A 250 9.06 -2.10 -0.32
CA LEU A 250 10.06 -3.09 0.07
C LEU A 250 9.78 -3.63 1.48
N TYR A 251 9.46 -2.76 2.43
CA TYR A 251 9.19 -3.18 3.79
C TYR A 251 7.85 -3.94 3.91
N LYS A 252 6.80 -3.41 3.33
CA LYS A 252 5.44 -3.97 3.46
C LYS A 252 5.28 -5.34 2.83
N TYR A 253 5.88 -5.54 1.64
CA TYR A 253 5.60 -6.72 0.83
C TYR A 253 6.66 -7.81 0.91
N SER A 254 7.93 -7.48 1.25
CA SER A 254 9.02 -8.46 1.20
C SER A 254 8.80 -9.62 2.15
N LEU A 255 8.57 -9.38 3.44
CA LEU A 255 8.42 -10.50 4.39
C LEU A 255 7.21 -11.39 4.02
N ARG A 256 6.11 -10.76 3.59
CA ARG A 256 4.91 -11.47 3.15
C ARG A 256 5.17 -12.35 1.93
N SER A 257 6.06 -11.95 1.03
CA SER A 257 6.41 -12.73 -0.16
C SER A 257 7.10 -14.07 0.11
N ALA A 258 7.59 -14.26 1.33
CA ALA A 258 8.11 -15.58 1.75
C ALA A 258 7.00 -16.64 1.90
N MET A 259 5.72 -16.24 1.92
CA MET A 259 4.58 -17.16 2.05
C MET A 259 4.16 -17.76 0.69
N ASP A 260 4.46 -17.08 -0.41
CA ASP A 260 3.98 -17.40 -1.76
C ASP A 260 5.07 -17.35 -2.84
N ASP A 261 6.34 -17.24 -2.42
CA ASP A 261 7.54 -17.12 -3.30
C ASP A 261 7.43 -16.01 -4.35
N SER A 262 6.77 -14.90 -3.99
CA SER A 262 6.45 -13.81 -4.90
C SER A 262 7.35 -12.59 -4.79
N PHE A 263 8.55 -12.71 -4.18
CA PHE A 263 9.45 -11.58 -3.93
C PHE A 263 9.77 -10.79 -5.21
N GLU A 264 10.16 -11.49 -6.28
CA GLU A 264 10.45 -10.88 -7.57
C GLU A 264 9.22 -10.14 -8.14
N THR A 265 8.08 -10.81 -8.16
CA THR A 265 6.83 -10.25 -8.68
C THR A 265 6.42 -8.98 -7.92
N LYS A 266 6.49 -9.00 -6.57
CA LYS A 266 6.17 -7.85 -5.73
C LYS A 266 7.16 -6.70 -5.91
N LEU A 267 8.44 -7.02 -6.14
CA LEU A 267 9.45 -6.01 -6.42
C LEU A 267 9.19 -5.31 -7.76
N ARG A 268 8.95 -6.07 -8.84
CA ARG A 268 8.63 -5.53 -10.17
C ARG A 268 7.33 -4.72 -10.13
N LEU A 269 6.29 -5.21 -9.46
CA LEU A 269 5.04 -4.49 -9.28
C LEU A 269 5.24 -3.16 -8.54
N SER A 270 6.07 -3.14 -7.50
CA SER A 270 6.40 -1.91 -6.77
C SER A 270 7.06 -0.86 -7.68
N LEU A 271 7.91 -1.29 -8.59
CA LEU A 271 8.53 -0.40 -9.59
C LEU A 271 7.51 0.13 -10.60
N VAL A 272 6.58 -0.71 -11.06
CA VAL A 272 5.48 -0.28 -11.94
C VAL A 272 4.59 0.75 -11.24
N HIS A 273 4.30 0.57 -9.94
CA HIS A 273 3.58 1.56 -9.13
C HIS A 273 4.31 2.91 -9.11
N ILE A 274 5.63 2.90 -8.87
CA ILE A 274 6.42 4.13 -8.84
C ILE A 274 6.46 4.81 -10.21
N ILE A 275 6.68 4.07 -11.28
CA ILE A 275 6.69 4.60 -12.65
C ILE A 275 5.35 5.26 -12.99
N LEU A 276 4.24 4.57 -12.71
CA LEU A 276 2.89 5.11 -12.95
C LEU A 276 2.63 6.37 -12.10
N LEU A 277 2.95 6.33 -10.81
CA LEU A 277 2.69 7.44 -9.90
C LEU A 277 3.54 8.67 -10.22
N ARG A 278 4.79 8.49 -10.65
CA ARG A 278 5.63 9.60 -11.16
C ARG A 278 5.00 10.24 -12.38
N ASP A 279 4.49 9.46 -13.31
CA ASP A 279 3.81 9.94 -14.50
C ASP A 279 2.52 10.69 -14.15
N ILE A 280 1.68 10.13 -13.28
CA ILE A 280 0.45 10.80 -12.82
C ILE A 280 0.78 12.11 -12.11
N CYS A 281 1.71 12.12 -11.16
CA CYS A 281 2.11 13.32 -10.41
C CYS A 281 2.80 14.38 -11.26
N GLY A 282 3.33 14.00 -12.42
CA GLY A 282 3.88 14.94 -13.40
C GLY A 282 2.82 15.57 -14.32
N LYS A 283 1.63 14.98 -14.41
CA LYS A 283 0.55 15.38 -15.33
C LYS A 283 -0.67 15.98 -14.63
N ALA A 284 -0.88 15.60 -13.38
CA ALA A 284 -2.03 16.03 -12.58
C ALA A 284 -1.66 17.20 -11.69
N ASP A 285 -2.62 18.11 -11.51
CA ASP A 285 -2.54 19.12 -10.45
C ASP A 285 -2.85 18.48 -9.10
N GLY A 286 -2.13 18.89 -8.08
CA GLY A 286 -2.39 18.45 -6.69
C GLY A 286 -1.13 18.06 -5.93
N ASP A 287 -1.35 17.74 -4.66
CA ASP A 287 -0.28 17.25 -3.78
C ASP A 287 0.09 15.81 -4.14
N PRO A 288 1.35 15.52 -4.47
CA PRO A 288 1.81 14.18 -4.80
C PRO A 288 1.58 13.16 -3.70
N ILE A 289 1.72 13.54 -2.43
CA ILE A 289 1.47 12.64 -1.29
C ILE A 289 -0.01 12.25 -1.26
N GLY A 290 -0.91 13.21 -1.50
CA GLY A 290 -2.34 12.93 -1.60
C GLY A 290 -2.71 12.06 -2.81
N ILE A 291 -1.98 12.14 -3.92
CA ILE A 291 -2.16 11.25 -5.07
C ILE A 291 -1.72 9.83 -4.72
N VAL A 292 -0.54 9.67 -4.10
CA VAL A 292 0.00 8.38 -3.66
C VAL A 292 -0.91 7.74 -2.59
N GLN A 293 -1.40 8.54 -1.63
CA GLN A 293 -2.33 8.08 -0.61
C GLN A 293 -3.62 7.52 -1.24
N ARG A 294 -4.21 8.24 -2.21
CA ARG A 294 -5.42 7.77 -2.92
C ARG A 294 -5.15 6.52 -3.73
N PHE A 295 -4.00 6.44 -4.41
CA PHE A 295 -3.58 5.23 -5.10
C PHE A 295 -3.52 4.02 -4.15
N ALA A 296 -2.86 4.18 -3.00
CA ALA A 296 -2.77 3.11 -2.01
C ALA A 296 -4.16 2.67 -1.50
N LYS A 297 -5.09 3.62 -1.36
CA LYS A 297 -6.46 3.33 -0.95
C LYS A 297 -7.24 2.56 -2.01
N GLU A 298 -7.05 2.87 -3.29
CA GLU A 298 -7.69 2.20 -4.43
C GLU A 298 -7.15 0.78 -4.69
N ILE A 299 -5.86 0.54 -4.39
CA ILE A 299 -5.17 -0.68 -4.81
C ILE A 299 -4.92 -1.64 -3.63
N GLU A 300 -4.42 -1.16 -2.49
CA GLU A 300 -3.85 -2.03 -1.45
C GLU A 300 -4.88 -2.78 -0.60
N HIS A 301 -6.17 -2.45 -0.72
CA HIS A 301 -7.27 -3.06 0.05
C HIS A 301 -8.25 -3.87 -0.79
N ASN A 302 -7.87 -4.21 -2.02
CA ASN A 302 -8.63 -5.08 -2.91
C ASN A 302 -7.74 -6.23 -3.36
N GLU A 303 -7.98 -7.42 -2.83
CA GLU A 303 -7.17 -8.61 -3.10
C GLU A 303 -7.28 -9.03 -4.58
N ASP A 304 -8.47 -8.95 -5.18
CA ASP A 304 -8.67 -9.28 -6.60
C ASP A 304 -7.86 -8.34 -7.51
N ASN A 305 -7.79 -7.05 -7.17
CA ASN A 305 -6.95 -6.10 -7.88
C ASN A 305 -5.47 -6.44 -7.75
N LEU A 306 -5.00 -6.78 -6.55
CA LEU A 306 -3.60 -7.15 -6.31
C LEU A 306 -3.23 -8.42 -7.07
N GLU A 307 -4.06 -9.48 -7.05
CA GLU A 307 -3.84 -10.70 -7.82
C GLU A 307 -3.77 -10.45 -9.33
N ARG A 308 -4.64 -9.58 -9.85
CA ARG A 308 -4.63 -9.21 -11.27
C ARG A 308 -3.36 -8.45 -11.64
N LEU A 309 -2.89 -7.57 -10.77
CA LEU A 309 -1.63 -6.82 -10.96
C LEU A 309 -0.43 -7.76 -10.90
N GLU A 310 -0.38 -8.66 -9.93
CA GLU A 310 0.71 -9.65 -9.80
C GLU A 310 0.76 -10.57 -11.03
N ARG A 311 -0.37 -11.06 -11.51
CA ARG A 311 -0.45 -11.86 -12.75
C ARG A 311 -0.01 -11.06 -13.98
N ALA A 312 -0.29 -9.76 -14.03
CA ALA A 312 0.15 -8.93 -15.15
C ALA A 312 1.68 -8.79 -15.22
N MET A 313 2.41 -9.05 -14.13
CA MET A 313 3.89 -9.02 -14.14
C MET A 313 4.51 -10.18 -14.95
N GLU A 314 3.72 -11.16 -15.41
CA GLU A 314 4.16 -12.18 -16.36
C GLU A 314 4.37 -11.62 -17.78
N ASP A 315 3.84 -10.42 -18.09
CA ASP A 315 4.03 -9.78 -19.39
C ASP A 315 5.48 -9.30 -19.54
N GLU A 316 6.08 -9.55 -20.70
CA GLU A 316 7.47 -9.21 -21.04
C GLU A 316 7.80 -7.71 -20.81
N SER A 317 6.84 -6.83 -21.02
CA SER A 317 7.01 -5.38 -20.77
C SER A 317 7.31 -5.05 -19.30
N PHE A 318 6.93 -5.93 -18.38
CA PHE A 318 7.14 -5.79 -16.93
C PHE A 318 8.25 -6.72 -16.42
N SER A 319 9.03 -7.37 -17.31
CA SER A 319 10.24 -8.09 -16.95
C SER A 319 11.32 -7.15 -16.41
N CYS A 320 12.37 -7.71 -15.80
CA CYS A 320 13.50 -6.92 -15.33
C CYS A 320 14.15 -6.13 -16.46
N VAL A 321 14.30 -6.74 -17.63
CA VAL A 321 14.84 -6.11 -18.85
C VAL A 321 13.96 -4.98 -19.33
N GLY A 322 12.65 -5.21 -19.43
CA GLY A 322 11.66 -4.19 -19.84
C GLY A 322 11.63 -3.01 -18.89
N LEU A 323 11.54 -3.24 -17.59
CA LEU A 323 11.54 -2.16 -16.59
C LEU A 323 12.84 -1.39 -16.55
N ARG A 324 14.00 -2.07 -16.67
CA ARG A 324 15.32 -1.43 -16.75
C ARG A 324 15.43 -0.53 -17.96
N ALA A 325 14.87 -0.94 -19.12
CA ALA A 325 14.86 -0.14 -20.34
C ALA A 325 14.07 1.17 -20.15
N ILE A 326 12.92 1.13 -19.48
CA ILE A 326 12.10 2.31 -19.15
C ILE A 326 12.83 3.22 -18.15
N LEU A 327 13.33 2.66 -17.03
CA LEU A 327 14.03 3.41 -15.99
C LEU A 327 15.29 4.10 -16.49
N SER A 328 16.02 3.50 -17.47
CA SER A 328 17.22 4.08 -18.07
C SER A 328 16.94 5.41 -18.79
N ARG A 329 15.71 5.71 -19.14
CA ARG A 329 15.27 6.98 -19.75
C ARG A 329 15.04 8.10 -18.73
N GLY A 330 15.27 7.83 -17.45
CA GLY A 330 15.08 8.78 -16.35
C GLY A 330 13.63 8.89 -15.86
N ILE A 331 12.83 7.89 -16.21
CA ILE A 331 11.40 7.81 -15.83
C ILE A 331 11.27 7.20 -14.44
#